data_d4c9e79e2f0192d29b0d26202d7af7ef
#
_entry.id   d4c9e79e2f0192d29b0d26202d7af7ef
#
_cell.length_a   1.000
_cell.length_b   1.000
_cell.length_c   1.000
_cell.angle_alpha   90.00
_cell.angle_beta   90.00
_cell.angle_gamma   90.00
#
_symmetry.space_group_name_H-M   'P 1'
#
loop_
_entity.id
_entity.type
_entity.pdbx_description
1 polymer ?
#
loop_
_entity_poly.entity_id
_entity_poly.type
_entity_poly.pdbx_seq_one_letter_code
_entity_poly.pdbx_strand_id
1 'polypeptide(L)'
;MNVYVEGGGDTNSLRAECRRGFAEFLKKAGLTGTMPRIIACGSRRDAYDSFCIAIRQGTPAMLLVDSEEPVTAVAQQHADPDQWQPWLHLRQRQGDGWEKPAGSDDQQCHLMTQCMESWLIADSAALTKFFGQGFRTNLLPQGDVERIAKQQVYDMLENATRSTTKGRYGKGAHSFTLLALIDPAKVQQASPWAQRFITQLRSRMSP
;
A
#
# COMPACT_ATOMS: atom_id res chain seq x y z
N MET A 1 14.29 4.34 -10.92
CA MET A 1 13.69 4.41 -9.58
C MET A 1 13.27 3.03 -9.11
N ASN A 2 13.64 2.62 -7.90
CA ASN A 2 13.17 1.41 -7.24
C ASN A 2 12.08 1.76 -6.22
N VAL A 3 11.01 0.95 -6.12
CA VAL A 3 10.02 1.05 -5.05
C VAL A 3 10.08 -0.24 -4.25
N TYR A 4 10.56 -0.15 -3.02
CA TYR A 4 10.62 -1.27 -2.08
C TYR A 4 9.29 -1.39 -1.38
N VAL A 5 8.61 -2.51 -1.58
CA VAL A 5 7.25 -2.73 -1.04
C VAL A 5 7.24 -3.90 -0.05
N GLU A 6 6.48 -3.71 1.02
CA GLU A 6 6.06 -4.81 1.86
C GLU A 6 5.12 -5.73 1.06
N GLY A 7 5.31 -7.03 1.19
CA GLY A 7 4.46 -8.04 0.57
C GLY A 7 5.21 -9.05 -0.28
N GLY A 8 4.48 -10.06 -0.73
CA GLY A 8 5.02 -11.14 -1.53
C GLY A 8 5.54 -12.33 -0.71
N GLY A 9 5.47 -12.27 0.64
CA GLY A 9 5.87 -13.37 1.52
C GLY A 9 7.25 -13.96 1.17
N ASP A 10 7.43 -15.25 1.45
CA ASP A 10 8.73 -15.92 1.31
C ASP A 10 8.89 -16.69 0.00
N THR A 11 7.83 -16.82 -0.82
CA THR A 11 7.88 -17.57 -2.06
C THR A 11 8.13 -16.69 -3.28
N ASN A 12 8.85 -17.22 -4.28
CA ASN A 12 9.09 -16.52 -5.54
C ASN A 12 7.78 -16.22 -6.30
N SER A 13 6.77 -17.10 -6.20
CA SER A 13 5.46 -16.94 -6.83
C SER A 13 4.73 -15.72 -6.23
N LEU A 14 4.59 -15.66 -4.91
CA LEU A 14 3.94 -14.54 -4.23
C LEU A 14 4.65 -13.21 -4.46
N ARG A 15 5.99 -13.22 -4.49
CA ARG A 15 6.78 -12.02 -4.84
C ARG A 15 6.52 -11.59 -6.29
N ALA A 16 6.37 -12.54 -7.23
CA ALA A 16 6.02 -12.21 -8.61
C ALA A 16 4.60 -11.62 -8.73
N GLU A 17 3.64 -12.18 -8.00
CA GLU A 17 2.27 -11.65 -7.93
C GLU A 17 2.22 -10.26 -7.31
N CYS A 18 2.95 -10.03 -6.23
CA CYS A 18 3.10 -8.72 -5.60
C CYS A 18 3.61 -7.67 -6.59
N ARG A 19 4.73 -7.98 -7.28
CA ARG A 19 5.29 -7.08 -8.31
C ARG A 19 4.28 -6.80 -9.41
N ARG A 20 3.57 -7.82 -9.90
CA ARG A 20 2.53 -7.67 -10.93
C ARG A 20 1.38 -6.81 -10.43
N GLY A 21 0.88 -7.06 -9.21
CA GLY A 21 -0.22 -6.31 -8.61
C GLY A 21 0.08 -4.81 -8.54
N PHE A 22 1.23 -4.45 -7.97
CA PHE A 22 1.66 -3.04 -7.91
C PHE A 22 1.93 -2.45 -9.29
N ALA A 23 2.55 -3.19 -10.21
CA ALA A 23 2.83 -2.69 -11.56
C ALA A 23 1.53 -2.36 -12.32
N GLU A 24 0.53 -3.26 -12.30
CA GLU A 24 -0.77 -3.01 -12.95
C GLU A 24 -1.53 -1.85 -12.26
N PHE A 25 -1.50 -1.76 -10.94
CA PHE A 25 -2.07 -0.64 -10.20
C PHE A 25 -1.43 0.70 -10.61
N LEU A 26 -0.11 0.78 -10.64
CA LEU A 26 0.62 1.99 -11.02
C LEU A 26 0.44 2.36 -12.49
N LYS A 27 0.37 1.36 -13.39
CA LYS A 27 0.06 1.58 -14.80
C LYS A 27 -1.32 2.23 -14.96
N LYS A 28 -2.34 1.75 -14.27
CA LYS A 28 -3.67 2.36 -14.25
C LYS A 28 -3.66 3.75 -13.61
N ALA A 29 -2.76 3.99 -12.66
CA ALA A 29 -2.55 5.31 -12.07
C ALA A 29 -1.85 6.28 -13.04
N GLY A 30 -1.59 5.89 -14.30
CA GLY A 30 -1.03 6.75 -15.32
C GLY A 30 0.50 6.77 -15.42
N LEU A 31 1.20 5.88 -14.72
CA LEU A 31 2.64 5.71 -14.88
C LEU A 31 2.91 4.81 -16.11
N THR A 32 2.60 5.31 -17.30
CA THR A 32 2.85 4.61 -18.56
C THR A 32 4.12 5.15 -19.21
N GLY A 33 4.95 4.27 -19.76
CA GLY A 33 6.20 4.64 -20.42
C GLY A 33 7.41 4.69 -19.46
N THR A 34 7.24 5.24 -18.27
CA THR A 34 8.29 5.27 -17.24
C THR A 34 7.78 4.59 -15.98
N MET A 35 8.04 3.27 -15.85
CA MET A 35 7.60 2.49 -14.70
C MET A 35 8.72 2.32 -13.67
N PRO A 36 8.43 2.47 -12.37
CA PRO A 36 9.39 2.12 -11.35
C PRO A 36 9.62 0.61 -11.31
N ARG A 37 10.78 0.19 -10.87
CA ARG A 37 11.05 -1.21 -10.57
C ARG A 37 10.49 -1.55 -9.19
N ILE A 38 9.45 -2.40 -9.15
CA ILE A 38 8.87 -2.87 -7.89
C ILE A 38 9.74 -3.99 -7.31
N ILE A 39 10.18 -3.82 -6.06
CA ILE A 39 10.95 -4.79 -5.28
C ILE A 39 10.05 -5.33 -4.17
N ALA A 40 9.50 -6.51 -4.37
CA ALA A 40 8.70 -7.20 -3.34
C ALA A 40 9.64 -7.82 -2.30
N CYS A 41 9.62 -7.30 -1.09
CA CYS A 41 10.60 -7.62 -0.05
C CYS A 41 10.13 -8.71 0.92
N GLY A 42 8.84 -9.07 0.92
CA GLY A 42 8.26 -9.98 1.90
C GLY A 42 7.81 -9.23 3.15
N SER A 43 8.66 -9.13 4.16
CA SER A 43 8.31 -8.42 5.39
C SER A 43 8.52 -6.90 5.29
N ARG A 44 7.88 -6.17 6.22
CA ARG A 44 8.09 -4.72 6.40
C ARG A 44 9.57 -4.41 6.71
N ARG A 45 10.18 -5.23 7.56
CA ARG A 45 11.58 -5.07 7.95
C ARG A 45 12.51 -5.24 6.77
N ASP A 46 12.31 -6.27 5.94
CA ASP A 46 13.12 -6.50 4.75
C ASP A 46 12.98 -5.35 3.74
N ALA A 47 11.78 -4.75 3.63
CA ALA A 47 11.56 -3.58 2.78
C ALA A 47 12.36 -2.37 3.28
N TYR A 48 12.31 -2.09 4.59
CA TYR A 48 13.09 -1.01 5.21
C TYR A 48 14.59 -1.23 5.06
N ASP A 49 15.10 -2.41 5.39
CA ASP A 49 16.53 -2.72 5.33
C ASP A 49 17.06 -2.63 3.89
N SER A 50 16.29 -3.14 2.91
CA SER A 50 16.60 -3.03 1.47
C SER A 50 16.60 -1.58 0.98
N PHE A 51 15.64 -0.78 1.41
CA PHE A 51 15.59 0.65 1.14
C PHE A 51 16.82 1.37 1.72
N CYS A 52 17.18 1.10 2.98
CA CYS A 52 18.38 1.68 3.61
C CYS A 52 19.67 1.36 2.85
N ILE A 53 19.78 0.12 2.33
CA ILE A 53 20.92 -0.28 1.49
C ILE A 53 20.94 0.55 0.20
N ALA A 54 19.78 0.67 -0.47
CA ALA A 54 19.68 1.45 -1.71
C ALA A 54 20.07 2.92 -1.52
N ILE A 55 19.59 3.55 -0.43
CA ILE A 55 19.94 4.96 -0.11
C ILE A 55 21.45 5.10 0.09
N ARG A 56 22.08 4.21 0.88
CA ARG A 56 23.54 4.23 1.09
C ARG A 56 24.34 4.07 -0.20
N GLN A 57 23.79 3.36 -1.18
CA GLN A 57 24.40 3.17 -2.51
C GLN A 57 24.10 4.31 -3.50
N GLY A 58 23.37 5.35 -3.09
CA GLY A 58 22.96 6.44 -3.99
C GLY A 58 21.92 6.00 -5.04
N THR A 59 21.27 4.85 -4.87
CA THR A 59 20.25 4.37 -5.79
C THR A 59 18.93 5.10 -5.55
N PRO A 60 18.32 5.72 -6.60
CA PRO A 60 17.01 6.35 -6.46
C PRO A 60 15.95 5.34 -5.99
N ALA A 61 15.37 5.57 -4.80
CA ALA A 61 14.51 4.62 -4.13
C ALA A 61 13.35 5.30 -3.39
N MET A 62 12.23 4.56 -3.27
CA MET A 62 11.11 4.85 -2.38
C MET A 62 10.79 3.60 -1.54
N LEU A 63 10.32 3.83 -0.32
CA LEU A 63 9.79 2.81 0.58
C LEU A 63 8.25 2.91 0.62
N LEU A 64 7.55 1.80 0.50
CA LEU A 64 6.09 1.71 0.65
C LEU A 64 5.75 0.53 1.56
N VAL A 65 5.24 0.82 2.75
CA VAL A 65 4.91 -0.18 3.78
C VAL A 65 3.57 0.10 4.44
N ASP A 66 2.95 -0.93 5.02
CA ASP A 66 1.78 -0.75 5.89
C ASP A 66 2.13 0.15 7.07
N SER A 67 1.25 1.08 7.45
CA SER A 67 1.46 1.86 8.68
C SER A 67 1.17 1.04 9.95
N GLU A 68 0.48 -0.10 9.81
CA GLU A 68 0.05 -1.02 10.87
C GLU A 68 -0.99 -0.45 11.84
N GLU A 69 -0.94 0.84 12.09
CA GLU A 69 -1.78 1.61 13.00
C GLU A 69 -2.17 2.94 12.36
N PRO A 70 -3.17 3.67 12.88
CA PRO A 70 -3.48 5.01 12.42
C PRO A 70 -2.23 5.89 12.47
N VAL A 71 -1.96 6.62 11.40
CA VAL A 71 -0.84 7.57 11.40
C VAL A 71 -1.08 8.64 12.46
N THR A 72 -0.07 8.94 13.25
CA THR A 72 -0.19 9.92 14.34
C THR A 72 -0.57 11.29 13.82
N ALA A 73 -1.43 12.02 14.54
CA ALA A 73 -1.87 13.34 14.13
C ALA A 73 -0.68 14.31 13.90
N VAL A 74 0.39 14.17 14.68
CA VAL A 74 1.60 14.99 14.52
C VAL A 74 2.31 14.71 13.20
N ALA A 75 2.35 13.44 12.76
CA ALA A 75 3.01 13.06 11.52
C ALA A 75 2.27 13.56 10.26
N GLN A 76 1.00 13.87 10.36
CA GLN A 76 0.15 14.36 9.25
C GLN A 76 -0.55 15.69 9.56
N GLN A 77 0.00 16.49 10.47
CA GLN A 77 -0.62 17.75 10.89
C GLN A 77 -0.60 18.87 9.85
N HIS A 78 0.32 18.80 8.89
CA HIS A 78 0.45 19.83 7.87
C HIS A 78 -0.65 19.71 6.82
N ALA A 79 -1.21 20.86 6.38
CA ALA A 79 -2.26 20.89 5.37
C ALA A 79 -1.80 20.36 3.99
N ASP A 80 -0.50 20.54 3.69
CA ASP A 80 0.14 20.01 2.50
C ASP A 80 0.68 18.59 2.79
N PRO A 81 0.15 17.54 2.12
CA PRO A 81 0.62 16.17 2.31
C PRO A 81 2.10 15.95 2.00
N ASP A 82 2.72 16.78 1.17
CA ASP A 82 4.13 16.68 0.85
C ASP A 82 5.04 17.00 2.04
N GLN A 83 4.49 17.68 3.05
CA GLN A 83 5.17 17.99 4.31
C GLN A 83 4.85 17.02 5.46
N TRP A 84 4.11 15.95 5.19
CA TRP A 84 3.86 14.90 6.16
C TRP A 84 5.14 14.12 6.47
N GLN A 85 5.21 13.61 7.71
CA GLN A 85 6.40 13.02 8.29
C GLN A 85 6.23 11.50 8.53
N PRO A 86 6.24 10.66 7.49
CA PRO A 86 6.07 9.21 7.66
C PRO A 86 7.15 8.59 8.55
N TRP A 87 8.38 9.10 8.50
CA TRP A 87 9.46 8.63 9.37
C TRP A 87 9.19 8.89 10.84
N LEU A 88 8.48 9.98 11.19
CA LEU A 88 8.08 10.24 12.57
C LEU A 88 7.12 9.16 13.08
N HIS A 89 6.14 8.75 12.26
CA HIS A 89 5.24 7.65 12.59
C HIS A 89 6.01 6.33 12.80
N LEU A 90 6.87 5.94 11.85
CA LEU A 90 7.63 4.69 11.91
C LEU A 90 8.62 4.65 13.09
N ARG A 91 9.20 5.79 13.45
CA ARG A 91 10.10 5.89 14.61
C ARG A 91 9.35 5.74 15.93
N GLN A 92 8.16 6.35 16.03
CA GLN A 92 7.36 6.34 17.26
C GLN A 92 6.55 5.06 17.46
N ARG A 93 6.29 4.33 16.39
CA ARG A 93 5.50 3.11 16.44
C ARG A 93 6.22 2.03 17.23
N GLN A 94 5.50 1.46 18.21
CA GLN A 94 6.02 0.33 19.01
C GLN A 94 6.30 -0.88 18.09
N GLY A 95 7.51 -1.41 18.15
CA GLY A 95 7.96 -2.55 17.34
C GLY A 95 8.68 -2.19 16.04
N ASP A 96 8.61 -0.93 15.58
CA ASP A 96 9.41 -0.45 14.44
C ASP A 96 10.69 0.27 14.93
N GLY A 97 10.54 1.46 15.51
CA GLY A 97 11.66 2.28 15.94
C GLY A 97 12.60 2.65 14.79
N TRP A 98 12.05 2.77 13.56
CA TRP A 98 12.87 2.98 12.36
C TRP A 98 13.27 4.43 12.21
N GLU A 99 14.57 4.65 12.12
CA GLU A 99 15.12 5.97 11.85
C GLU A 99 15.16 6.26 10.35
N LYS A 100 14.99 7.53 10.00
CA LYS A 100 15.18 8.00 8.63
C LYS A 100 16.64 7.81 8.20
N PRO A 101 16.93 7.02 7.14
CA PRO A 101 18.31 6.84 6.68
C PRO A 101 18.94 8.15 6.26
N ALA A 102 20.22 8.35 6.59
CA ALA A 102 21.00 9.49 6.11
C ALA A 102 20.99 9.52 4.57
N GLY A 103 20.74 10.69 3.99
CA GLY A 103 20.61 10.86 2.54
C GLY A 103 19.20 10.60 1.98
N SER A 104 18.21 10.31 2.84
CA SER A 104 16.80 10.23 2.44
C SER A 104 15.96 11.38 3.01
N ASP A 105 14.76 11.57 2.45
CA ASP A 105 13.77 12.53 2.88
C ASP A 105 12.42 11.87 3.20
N ASP A 106 11.45 12.65 3.69
CA ASP A 106 10.09 12.17 3.98
C ASP A 106 9.29 11.86 2.71
N GLN A 107 9.67 12.41 1.56
CA GLN A 107 9.02 12.15 0.28
C GLN A 107 9.48 10.82 -0.36
N GLN A 108 10.43 10.13 0.25
CA GLN A 108 10.86 8.79 -0.17
C GLN A 108 10.25 7.68 0.69
N CYS A 109 9.48 8.04 1.71
CA CYS A 109 8.76 7.09 2.57
C CYS A 109 7.26 7.28 2.45
N HIS A 110 6.54 6.19 2.21
CA HIS A 110 5.09 6.19 2.01
C HIS A 110 4.44 5.07 2.81
N LEU A 111 3.21 5.35 3.25
CA LEU A 111 2.44 4.45 4.10
C LEU A 111 1.17 3.98 3.40
N MET A 112 0.89 2.69 3.44
CA MET A 112 -0.43 2.12 3.17
C MET A 112 -1.18 2.08 4.50
N THR A 113 -2.11 3.01 4.69
CA THR A 113 -2.77 3.25 5.99
C THR A 113 -4.05 2.41 6.11
N GLN A 114 -4.24 1.55 7.05
CA GLN A 114 -3.30 0.96 8.01
C GLN A 114 -2.63 -0.29 7.43
N CYS A 115 -3.16 -0.79 6.32
CA CYS A 115 -2.64 -1.88 5.52
C CYS A 115 -3.04 -1.73 4.04
N MET A 116 -2.38 -2.47 3.17
CA MET A 116 -2.69 -2.47 1.73
C MET A 116 -4.17 -2.82 1.46
N GLU A 117 -4.77 -3.65 2.27
CA GLU A 117 -6.17 -4.06 2.12
C GLU A 117 -7.16 -2.91 2.27
N SER A 118 -6.78 -1.82 2.94
CA SER A 118 -7.58 -0.57 2.98
C SER A 118 -7.76 0.02 1.58
N TRP A 119 -6.78 -0.15 0.68
CA TRP A 119 -6.92 0.25 -0.72
C TRP A 119 -7.94 -0.63 -1.46
N LEU A 120 -8.00 -1.93 -1.14
CA LEU A 120 -8.94 -2.86 -1.79
C LEU A 120 -10.38 -2.49 -1.47
N ILE A 121 -10.68 -2.18 -0.21
CA ILE A 121 -12.04 -1.82 0.23
C ILE A 121 -12.50 -0.46 -0.30
N ALA A 122 -11.60 0.41 -0.71
CA ALA A 122 -11.92 1.68 -1.37
C ALA A 122 -12.63 1.49 -2.74
N ASP A 123 -12.46 0.33 -3.39
CA ASP A 123 -13.16 0.00 -4.64
C ASP A 123 -14.07 -1.23 -4.48
N SER A 124 -15.18 -1.05 -3.77
CA SER A 124 -16.19 -2.10 -3.55
C SER A 124 -16.76 -2.67 -4.86
N ALA A 125 -16.81 -1.88 -5.93
CA ALA A 125 -17.29 -2.34 -7.24
C ALA A 125 -16.32 -3.36 -7.87
N ALA A 126 -15.00 -3.14 -7.77
CA ALA A 126 -14.02 -4.11 -8.23
C ALA A 126 -14.07 -5.41 -7.41
N LEU A 127 -14.25 -5.31 -6.09
CA LEU A 127 -14.45 -6.47 -5.21
C LEU A 127 -15.71 -7.25 -5.60
N THR A 128 -16.84 -6.56 -5.81
CA THR A 128 -18.11 -7.16 -6.25
C THR A 128 -17.92 -7.91 -7.57
N LYS A 129 -17.27 -7.28 -8.53
CA LYS A 129 -17.00 -7.89 -9.85
C LYS A 129 -16.10 -9.12 -9.74
N PHE A 130 -15.08 -9.07 -8.88
CA PHE A 130 -14.13 -10.17 -8.70
C PHE A 130 -14.75 -11.36 -8.00
N PHE A 131 -15.42 -11.16 -6.87
CA PHE A 131 -15.98 -12.24 -6.07
C PHE A 131 -17.32 -12.73 -6.60
N GLY A 132 -18.09 -11.88 -7.28
CA GLY A 132 -19.35 -12.25 -7.92
C GLY A 132 -20.48 -12.61 -6.93
N GLN A 133 -21.25 -13.64 -7.28
CA GLN A 133 -22.39 -14.08 -6.48
C GLN A 133 -21.97 -14.46 -5.04
N GLY A 134 -22.76 -14.03 -4.07
CA GLY A 134 -22.52 -14.29 -2.64
C GLY A 134 -21.63 -13.25 -1.97
N PHE A 135 -21.07 -12.27 -2.71
CA PHE A 135 -20.34 -11.16 -2.13
C PHE A 135 -21.29 -10.18 -1.44
N ARG A 136 -21.00 -9.83 -0.19
CA ARG A 136 -21.84 -8.99 0.66
C ARG A 136 -21.24 -7.59 0.82
N THR A 137 -21.52 -6.69 -0.14
CA THR A 137 -21.03 -5.31 -0.16
C THR A 137 -21.44 -4.51 1.08
N ASN A 138 -22.62 -4.80 1.65
CA ASN A 138 -23.12 -4.14 2.86
C ASN A 138 -22.29 -4.42 4.13
N LEU A 139 -21.38 -5.37 4.09
CA LEU A 139 -20.44 -5.64 5.19
C LEU A 139 -19.13 -4.86 5.05
N LEU A 140 -18.92 -4.16 3.92
CA LEU A 140 -17.78 -3.27 3.77
C LEU A 140 -18.06 -1.93 4.46
N PRO A 141 -17.02 -1.28 4.98
CA PRO A 141 -17.19 -0.03 5.69
C PRO A 141 -17.66 1.09 4.75
N GLN A 142 -18.40 2.01 5.33
CA GLN A 142 -18.76 3.27 4.69
C GLN A 142 -17.98 4.38 5.40
N GLY A 143 -17.09 5.06 4.69
CA GLY A 143 -16.34 6.18 5.24
C GLY A 143 -14.82 6.09 5.06
N ASP A 144 -14.09 6.74 5.97
CA ASP A 144 -12.64 6.92 5.89
C ASP A 144 -11.89 5.58 6.11
N VAL A 145 -11.40 5.00 5.02
CA VAL A 145 -10.71 3.71 5.03
C VAL A 145 -9.40 3.74 5.84
N GLU A 146 -8.81 4.91 6.03
CA GLU A 146 -7.56 5.07 6.79
C GLU A 146 -7.78 4.98 8.32
N ARG A 147 -9.03 5.12 8.78
CA ARG A 147 -9.38 5.03 10.20
C ARG A 147 -9.81 3.63 10.64
N ILE A 148 -9.96 2.70 9.72
CA ILE A 148 -10.40 1.35 10.03
C ILE A 148 -9.20 0.53 10.47
N ALA A 149 -9.28 -0.05 11.67
CA ALA A 149 -8.21 -0.89 12.20
C ALA A 149 -7.89 -2.05 11.26
N LYS A 150 -6.61 -2.35 11.08
CA LYS A 150 -6.10 -3.41 10.19
C LYS A 150 -6.86 -4.73 10.37
N GLN A 151 -7.03 -5.21 11.61
CA GLN A 151 -7.76 -6.44 11.88
C GLN A 151 -9.23 -6.35 11.41
N GLN A 152 -9.86 -5.21 11.62
CA GLN A 152 -11.25 -4.98 11.20
C GLN A 152 -11.38 -5.03 9.67
N VAL A 153 -10.39 -4.51 8.91
CA VAL A 153 -10.37 -4.62 7.44
C VAL A 153 -10.35 -6.08 7.00
N TYR A 154 -9.51 -6.92 7.63
CA TYR A 154 -9.48 -8.35 7.33
C TYR A 154 -10.79 -9.05 7.66
N ASP A 155 -11.34 -8.82 8.84
CA ASP A 155 -12.60 -9.42 9.29
C ASP A 155 -13.76 -9.06 8.34
N MET A 156 -13.81 -7.81 7.89
CA MET A 156 -14.81 -7.36 6.92
C MET A 156 -14.66 -8.05 5.57
N LEU A 157 -13.45 -8.12 5.03
CA LEU A 157 -13.17 -8.81 3.77
C LEU A 157 -13.51 -10.30 3.86
N GLU A 158 -13.11 -10.98 4.91
CA GLU A 158 -13.44 -12.39 5.13
C GLU A 158 -14.95 -12.61 5.22
N ASN A 159 -15.66 -11.80 6.02
CA ASN A 159 -17.09 -11.91 6.19
C ASN A 159 -17.87 -11.58 4.92
N ALA A 160 -17.44 -10.54 4.17
CA ALA A 160 -18.07 -10.15 2.91
C ALA A 160 -17.93 -11.24 1.82
N THR A 161 -16.84 -12.02 1.86
CA THR A 161 -16.51 -13.02 0.84
C THR A 161 -16.89 -14.46 1.22
N ARG A 162 -17.33 -14.69 2.45
CA ARG A 162 -17.57 -16.02 3.04
C ARG A 162 -18.42 -16.96 2.19
N SER A 163 -19.40 -16.40 1.48
CA SER A 163 -20.40 -17.18 0.71
C SER A 163 -20.15 -17.13 -0.80
N THR A 164 -18.99 -16.64 -1.23
CA THR A 164 -18.64 -16.56 -2.66
C THR A 164 -18.04 -17.87 -3.16
N THR A 165 -18.14 -18.13 -4.46
CA THR A 165 -17.50 -19.29 -5.10
C THR A 165 -15.98 -19.27 -5.07
N LYS A 166 -15.38 -18.07 -4.90
CA LYS A 166 -13.92 -17.89 -4.74
C LYS A 166 -13.45 -18.13 -3.29
N GLY A 167 -14.39 -18.37 -2.37
CA GLY A 167 -14.11 -18.57 -0.97
C GLY A 167 -13.84 -17.28 -0.20
N ARG A 168 -13.47 -17.43 1.07
CA ARG A 168 -13.11 -16.31 1.94
C ARG A 168 -11.86 -15.59 1.43
N TYR A 169 -11.84 -14.27 1.63
CA TYR A 169 -10.62 -13.50 1.39
C TYR A 169 -9.44 -14.10 2.16
N GLY A 170 -8.32 -14.24 1.47
CA GLY A 170 -7.05 -14.70 2.05
C GLY A 170 -5.92 -13.81 1.56
N LYS A 171 -5.14 -13.29 2.52
CA LYS A 171 -3.91 -12.55 2.21
C LYS A 171 -2.97 -13.47 1.41
N GLY A 172 -2.43 -12.99 0.31
CA GLY A 172 -1.60 -13.77 -0.59
C GLY A 172 -2.38 -14.53 -1.68
N ALA A 173 -3.55 -15.05 -1.38
CA ALA A 173 -4.38 -15.72 -2.39
C ALA A 173 -5.14 -14.73 -3.30
N HIS A 174 -5.55 -13.60 -2.75
CA HIS A 174 -6.41 -12.64 -3.46
C HIS A 174 -5.83 -11.22 -3.54
N SER A 175 -5.00 -10.80 -2.56
CA SER A 175 -4.59 -9.40 -2.38
C SER A 175 -3.96 -8.80 -3.63
N PHE A 176 -2.97 -9.43 -4.22
CA PHE A 176 -2.25 -8.85 -5.37
C PHE A 176 -3.04 -8.93 -6.67
N THR A 177 -3.91 -9.93 -6.82
CA THR A 177 -4.85 -9.99 -7.93
C THR A 177 -5.87 -8.86 -7.83
N LEU A 178 -6.41 -8.61 -6.63
CA LEU A 178 -7.32 -7.50 -6.39
C LEU A 178 -6.63 -6.14 -6.57
N LEU A 179 -5.40 -5.99 -6.07
CA LEU A 179 -4.60 -4.76 -6.27
C LEU A 179 -4.45 -4.43 -7.77
N ALA A 180 -4.24 -5.45 -8.63
CA ALA A 180 -4.19 -5.26 -10.06
C ALA A 180 -5.55 -4.86 -10.68
N LEU A 181 -6.67 -5.13 -10.01
CA LEU A 181 -8.02 -4.91 -10.54
C LEU A 181 -8.63 -3.58 -10.09
N ILE A 182 -8.37 -3.13 -8.86
CA ILE A 182 -8.95 -1.90 -8.31
C ILE A 182 -8.58 -0.66 -9.12
N ASP A 183 -9.42 0.38 -8.99
CA ASP A 183 -9.21 1.67 -9.63
C ASP A 183 -8.35 2.58 -8.74
N PRO A 184 -7.15 2.98 -9.19
CA PRO A 184 -6.29 3.90 -8.42
C PRO A 184 -6.93 5.26 -8.13
N ALA A 185 -7.86 5.73 -8.97
CA ALA A 185 -8.54 7.00 -8.72
C ALA A 185 -9.42 6.92 -7.47
N LYS A 186 -10.14 5.81 -7.27
CA LYS A 186 -10.93 5.58 -6.07
C LYS A 186 -10.06 5.44 -4.83
N VAL A 187 -8.92 4.76 -4.95
CA VAL A 187 -7.96 4.62 -3.86
C VAL A 187 -7.40 5.98 -3.45
N GLN A 188 -7.00 6.81 -4.42
CA GLN A 188 -6.51 8.17 -4.17
C GLN A 188 -7.58 9.06 -3.51
N GLN A 189 -8.83 8.92 -3.93
CA GLN A 189 -9.95 9.67 -3.34
C GLN A 189 -10.23 9.26 -1.89
N ALA A 190 -10.07 7.98 -1.56
CA ALA A 190 -10.35 7.42 -0.25
C ALA A 190 -9.15 7.49 0.72
N SER A 191 -7.92 7.60 0.21
CA SER A 191 -6.69 7.57 1.00
C SER A 191 -5.76 8.72 0.58
N PRO A 192 -5.67 9.79 1.38
CA PRO A 192 -4.68 10.86 1.20
C PRO A 192 -3.23 10.37 1.18
N TRP A 193 -2.89 9.33 1.95
CA TRP A 193 -1.57 8.71 1.91
C TRP A 193 -1.28 8.01 0.58
N ALA A 194 -2.27 7.34 -0.01
CA ALA A 194 -2.14 6.75 -1.35
C ALA A 194 -2.02 7.85 -2.42
N GLN A 195 -2.80 8.91 -2.31
CA GLN A 195 -2.69 10.10 -3.17
C GLN A 195 -1.26 10.66 -3.14
N ARG A 196 -0.72 10.91 -1.93
CA ARG A 196 0.64 11.39 -1.72
C ARG A 196 1.68 10.48 -2.38
N PHE A 197 1.58 9.16 -2.18
CA PHE A 197 2.49 8.20 -2.80
C PHE A 197 2.51 8.31 -4.33
N ILE A 198 1.33 8.28 -4.95
CA ILE A 198 1.21 8.33 -6.41
C ILE A 198 1.70 9.68 -6.96
N THR A 199 1.41 10.79 -6.29
CA THR A 199 1.86 12.13 -6.67
C THR A 199 3.38 12.24 -6.61
N GLN A 200 4.00 11.84 -5.51
CA GLN A 200 5.45 11.87 -5.34
C GLN A 200 6.17 10.92 -6.32
N LEU A 201 5.61 9.74 -6.54
CA LEU A 201 6.17 8.80 -7.50
C LEU A 201 6.14 9.36 -8.93
N ARG A 202 5.02 9.96 -9.36
CA ARG A 202 4.92 10.62 -10.67
C ARG A 202 5.94 11.75 -10.81
N SER A 203 6.04 12.63 -9.82
CA SER A 203 6.98 13.75 -9.84
C SER A 203 8.42 13.27 -10.01
N ARG A 204 8.82 12.21 -9.32
CA ARG A 204 10.18 11.66 -9.39
C ARG A 204 10.44 10.77 -10.62
N MET A 205 9.41 10.34 -11.32
CA MET A 205 9.50 9.55 -12.55
C MET A 205 9.37 10.40 -13.82
N SER A 206 8.91 11.65 -13.70
CA SER A 206 8.89 12.60 -14.80
C SER A 206 10.32 12.98 -15.20
N PRO A 207 10.61 13.10 -16.51
CA PRO A 207 11.95 13.45 -17.02
C PRO A 207 12.35 14.88 -16.63
#